data_26a666deb554e5e1a9ee68b26ee5dbfa
#
_entry.id   26a666deb554e5e1a9ee68b26ee5dbfa
#
_cell.length_a   1.000
_cell.length_b   1.000
_cell.length_c   1.000
_cell.angle_alpha   90.00
_cell.angle_beta   90.00
_cell.angle_gamma   90.00
#
_symmetry.space_group_name_H-M   'P 1'
#
loop_
_entity.id
_entity.type
_entity.pdbx_description
1 polymer ?
#
loop_
_entity_poly.entity_id
_entity_poly.type
_entity_poly.pdbx_seq_one_letter_code
_entity_poly.pdbx_strand_id
1 'polypeptide(L)'
;LEVGSISKGYLVKNREKQNILCETLRYRFKDPTLLMSALTHSSLNKPDQPDNQRLEFLGDRVLALVISEELIKTNPNAREGQLAPQLNALVRRETCAEVASSLGVGPALMIGKSEMISGGRSKVAILADAMEAIIAAIYLDGGLEKVRKFILRAWQEKLLIAPIAS
;
A
#
# COMPACT_ATOMS: atom_id res chain seq x y z
N LEU A 1 32.96 16.60 -11.56
CA LEU A 1 31.64 16.69 -10.97
C LEU A 1 31.31 15.31 -10.40
N GLU A 2 31.59 15.15 -9.09
CA GLU A 2 31.30 13.92 -8.34
C GLU A 2 29.77 13.75 -8.25
N VAL A 3 29.27 12.71 -8.90
CA VAL A 3 27.93 12.20 -8.66
C VAL A 3 27.93 11.64 -7.24
N GLY A 4 27.20 12.29 -6.35
CA GLY A 4 27.19 11.98 -4.93
C GLY A 4 26.95 10.49 -4.67
N SER A 5 27.97 9.83 -4.17
CA SER A 5 27.97 8.45 -3.71
C SER A 5 26.91 8.31 -2.62
N ILE A 6 25.76 7.73 -2.95
CA ILE A 6 24.83 7.20 -1.95
C ILE A 6 25.63 6.15 -1.19
N SER A 7 25.89 6.38 0.11
CA SER A 7 26.72 5.48 0.88
C SER A 7 26.18 4.05 0.83
N LYS A 8 27.05 3.06 0.61
CA LYS A 8 26.69 1.63 0.60
C LYS A 8 25.84 1.26 1.84
N GLY A 9 26.07 1.90 2.97
CA GLY A 9 25.31 1.69 4.19
C GLY A 9 23.83 2.12 4.11
N TYR A 10 23.49 3.17 3.35
CA TYR A 10 22.09 3.60 3.15
C TYR A 10 21.33 2.59 2.29
N LEU A 11 21.96 2.06 1.25
CA LEU A 11 21.37 1.04 0.38
C LEU A 11 21.15 -0.30 1.12
N VAL A 12 22.08 -0.70 1.96
CA VAL A 12 21.98 -1.91 2.78
C VAL A 12 20.83 -1.79 3.79
N LYS A 13 20.75 -0.69 4.53
CA LYS A 13 19.65 -0.44 5.49
C LYS A 13 18.26 -0.45 4.84
N ASN A 14 18.13 0.13 3.65
CA ASN A 14 16.84 0.12 2.95
C ASN A 14 16.47 -1.27 2.46
N ARG A 15 17.42 -2.08 2.00
CA ARG A 15 17.18 -3.50 1.64
C ARG A 15 16.69 -4.33 2.82
N GLU A 16 17.31 -4.18 3.98
CA GLU A 16 16.87 -4.89 5.19
C GLU A 16 15.43 -4.55 5.55
N LYS A 17 15.07 -3.26 5.54
CA LYS A 17 13.70 -2.81 5.81
C LYS A 17 12.70 -3.34 4.78
N GLN A 18 13.06 -3.36 3.51
CA GLN A 18 12.22 -3.92 2.45
C GLN A 18 12.05 -5.43 2.59
N ASN A 19 13.11 -6.15 2.97
CA ASN A 19 13.01 -7.60 3.23
C ASN A 19 12.07 -7.90 4.40
N ILE A 20 12.21 -7.17 5.52
CA ILE A 20 11.30 -7.29 6.67
C ILE A 20 9.85 -7.00 6.25
N LEU A 21 9.63 -5.98 5.45
CA LEU A 21 8.30 -5.66 4.93
C LEU A 21 7.75 -6.78 4.04
N CYS A 22 8.56 -7.36 3.15
CA CYS A 22 8.15 -8.49 2.31
C CYS A 22 7.69 -9.69 3.13
N GLU A 23 8.32 -9.96 4.26
CA GLU A 23 7.88 -11.01 5.19
C GLU A 23 6.49 -10.71 5.77
N THR A 24 6.26 -9.47 6.20
CA THR A 24 4.95 -9.03 6.72
C THR A 24 3.87 -9.03 5.64
N LEU A 25 4.21 -8.58 4.43
CA LEU A 25 3.32 -8.64 3.27
C LEU A 25 3.03 -10.09 2.84
N ARG A 26 3.87 -11.05 3.23
CA ARG A 26 3.87 -12.45 2.74
C ARG A 26 3.89 -12.52 1.23
N TYR A 27 4.64 -11.61 0.62
CA TYR A 27 4.80 -11.54 -0.83
C TYR A 27 6.27 -11.28 -1.18
N ARG A 28 6.80 -12.07 -2.10
CA ARG A 28 8.15 -11.91 -2.62
C ARG A 28 8.08 -11.40 -4.06
N PHE A 29 8.57 -10.20 -4.26
CA PHE A 29 8.59 -9.56 -5.58
C PHE A 29 9.59 -10.25 -6.52
N LYS A 30 9.16 -10.52 -7.75
CA LYS A 30 10.05 -10.92 -8.87
C LYS A 30 10.85 -9.71 -9.34
N ASP A 31 10.18 -8.55 -9.43
CA ASP A 31 10.79 -7.26 -9.71
C ASP A 31 10.78 -6.38 -8.45
N PRO A 32 11.90 -6.31 -7.71
CA PRO A 32 11.99 -5.51 -6.48
C PRO A 32 11.89 -4.01 -6.72
N THR A 33 12.05 -3.54 -7.97
CA THR A 33 11.92 -2.11 -8.29
C THR A 33 10.49 -1.61 -8.13
N LEU A 34 9.49 -2.48 -8.28
CA LEU A 34 8.09 -2.17 -8.05
C LEU A 34 7.82 -1.81 -6.57
N LEU A 35 8.35 -2.61 -5.64
CA LEU A 35 8.22 -2.29 -4.21
C LEU A 35 8.98 -1.01 -3.87
N MET A 36 10.17 -0.82 -4.42
CA MET A 36 10.95 0.39 -4.21
C MET A 36 10.19 1.64 -4.67
N SER A 37 9.58 1.59 -5.86
CA SER A 37 8.75 2.68 -6.37
C SER A 37 7.51 2.90 -5.47
N ALA A 38 6.83 1.84 -5.03
CA ALA A 38 5.68 1.95 -4.15
C ALA A 38 6.00 2.60 -2.80
N LEU A 39 7.21 2.40 -2.27
CA LEU A 39 7.68 2.97 -1.01
C LEU A 39 8.28 4.38 -1.15
N THR A 40 8.47 4.88 -2.38
CA THR A 40 9.08 6.18 -2.64
C THR A 40 8.03 7.28 -2.69
N HIS A 41 8.05 8.15 -1.68
CA HIS A 41 7.20 9.34 -1.66
C HIS A 41 7.80 10.46 -2.54
N SER A 42 6.96 11.26 -3.18
CA SER A 42 7.35 12.37 -4.05
C SER A 42 8.31 13.38 -3.40
N SER A 43 8.25 13.54 -2.08
CA SER A 43 9.15 14.42 -1.32
C SER A 43 10.64 14.02 -1.42
N LEU A 44 10.93 12.77 -1.81
CA LEU A 44 12.32 12.33 -2.01
C LEU A 44 12.96 13.01 -3.22
N ASN A 45 12.18 13.38 -4.22
CA ASN A 45 12.55 14.18 -5.39
C ASN A 45 13.86 13.73 -6.07
N LYS A 46 13.96 12.44 -6.38
CA LYS A 46 15.09 11.87 -7.12
C LYS A 46 14.70 11.69 -8.59
N PRO A 47 15.42 12.34 -9.54
CA PRO A 47 15.07 12.29 -10.98
C PRO A 47 15.02 10.88 -11.56
N ASP A 48 15.90 9.99 -11.09
CA ASP A 48 16.06 8.64 -11.64
C ASP A 48 15.26 7.57 -10.84
N GLN A 49 14.47 7.97 -9.87
CA GLN A 49 13.69 7.05 -9.04
C GLN A 49 12.20 7.42 -9.12
N PRO A 50 11.38 6.58 -9.78
CA PRO A 50 9.94 6.80 -9.83
C PRO A 50 9.35 6.85 -8.41
N ASP A 51 8.48 7.83 -8.16
CA ASP A 51 7.67 7.87 -6.96
C ASP A 51 6.43 6.96 -7.06
N ASN A 52 5.62 6.95 -6.01
CA ASN A 52 4.50 6.05 -5.89
C ASN A 52 3.18 6.55 -6.50
N GLN A 53 3.11 7.76 -7.04
CA GLN A 53 1.84 8.37 -7.47
C GLN A 53 1.09 7.56 -8.53
N ARG A 54 1.80 7.04 -9.53
CA ARG A 54 1.18 6.22 -10.59
C ARG A 54 0.71 4.86 -10.08
N LEU A 55 1.46 4.26 -9.16
CA LEU A 55 1.07 3.01 -8.51
C LEU A 55 -0.12 3.22 -7.57
N GLU A 56 -0.14 4.30 -6.79
CA GLU A 56 -1.29 4.71 -5.98
C GLU A 56 -2.57 4.79 -6.84
N PHE A 57 -2.50 5.50 -7.97
CA PHE A 57 -3.64 5.61 -8.90
C PHE A 57 -4.19 4.25 -9.33
N LEU A 58 -3.32 3.29 -9.67
CA LEU A 58 -3.74 1.94 -10.04
C LEU A 58 -4.23 1.14 -8.84
N GLY A 59 -3.52 1.24 -7.72
CA GLY A 59 -3.81 0.46 -6.52
C GLY A 59 -5.16 0.77 -5.89
N ASP A 60 -5.58 2.03 -5.90
CA ASP A 60 -6.92 2.44 -5.49
C ASP A 60 -8.03 1.68 -6.25
N ARG A 61 -7.88 1.54 -7.58
CA ARG A 61 -8.83 0.80 -8.43
C ARG A 61 -8.81 -0.70 -8.16
N VAL A 62 -7.64 -1.27 -7.99
CA VAL A 62 -7.48 -2.70 -7.67
C VAL A 62 -8.09 -3.02 -6.31
N LEU A 63 -7.83 -2.19 -5.31
CA LEU A 63 -8.42 -2.35 -3.98
C LEU A 63 -9.95 -2.30 -4.04
N ALA A 64 -10.51 -1.28 -4.69
CA ALA A 64 -11.95 -1.13 -4.83
C ALA A 64 -12.58 -2.33 -5.56
N LEU A 65 -11.95 -2.84 -6.62
CA LEU A 65 -12.42 -4.02 -7.34
C LEU A 65 -12.49 -5.25 -6.44
N VAL A 66 -11.40 -5.56 -5.74
CA VAL A 66 -11.32 -6.77 -4.90
C VAL A 66 -12.29 -6.70 -3.73
N ILE A 67 -12.37 -5.56 -3.05
CA ILE A 67 -13.30 -5.38 -1.92
C ILE A 67 -14.75 -5.42 -2.39
N SER A 68 -15.08 -4.79 -3.53
CA SER A 68 -16.44 -4.85 -4.10
C SER A 68 -16.86 -6.28 -4.42
N GLU A 69 -15.98 -7.05 -5.03
CA GLU A 69 -16.24 -8.46 -5.34
C GLU A 69 -16.48 -9.28 -4.05
N GLU A 70 -15.68 -9.07 -3.04
CA GLU A 70 -15.82 -9.76 -1.75
C GLU A 70 -17.13 -9.38 -1.05
N LEU A 71 -17.51 -8.11 -1.07
CA LEU A 71 -18.78 -7.64 -0.51
C LEU A 71 -19.98 -8.28 -1.20
N ILE A 72 -19.98 -8.42 -2.53
CA ILE A 72 -21.03 -9.09 -3.29
C ILE A 72 -21.12 -10.57 -2.91
N LYS A 73 -19.97 -11.25 -2.79
CA LYS A 73 -19.91 -12.67 -2.42
C LYS A 73 -20.43 -12.94 -1.01
N THR A 74 -20.05 -12.09 -0.07
CA THR A 74 -20.40 -12.27 1.35
C THR A 74 -21.79 -11.76 1.70
N ASN A 75 -22.38 -10.91 0.86
CA ASN A 75 -23.70 -10.31 1.06
C ASN A 75 -24.61 -10.48 -0.16
N PRO A 76 -24.99 -11.71 -0.52
CA PRO A 76 -25.67 -12.02 -1.79
C PRO A 76 -27.03 -11.34 -1.95
N ASN A 77 -27.68 -10.93 -0.86
CA ASN A 77 -28.99 -10.29 -0.87
C ASN A 77 -28.95 -8.76 -0.67
N ALA A 78 -27.74 -8.19 -0.47
CA ALA A 78 -27.60 -6.76 -0.24
C ALA A 78 -27.77 -5.97 -1.54
N ARG A 79 -28.45 -4.82 -1.44
CA ARG A 79 -28.60 -3.85 -2.53
C ARG A 79 -27.39 -2.93 -2.61
N GLU A 80 -27.21 -2.28 -3.76
CA GLU A 80 -26.14 -1.30 -3.96
C GLU A 80 -26.06 -0.25 -2.84
N GLY A 81 -27.22 0.31 -2.44
CA GLY A 81 -27.26 1.30 -1.36
C GLY A 81 -26.76 0.81 0.01
N GLN A 82 -26.68 -0.50 0.22
CA GLN A 82 -26.12 -1.13 1.42
C GLN A 82 -24.64 -1.46 1.23
N LEU A 83 -24.22 -1.81 0.02
CA LEU A 83 -22.83 -2.17 -0.30
C LEU A 83 -21.93 -0.95 -0.44
N ALA A 84 -22.42 0.15 -1.03
CA ALA A 84 -21.60 1.35 -1.29
C ALA A 84 -21.04 2.00 -0.02
N PRO A 85 -21.81 2.19 1.08
CA PRO A 85 -21.23 2.70 2.33
C PRO A 85 -20.18 1.78 2.94
N GLN A 86 -20.34 0.45 2.81
CA GLN A 86 -19.35 -0.52 3.29
C GLN A 86 -18.06 -0.43 2.47
N LEU A 87 -18.17 -0.39 1.15
CA LEU A 87 -17.03 -0.21 0.27
C LEU A 87 -16.26 1.05 0.65
N ASN A 88 -16.96 2.19 0.76
CA ASN A 88 -16.35 3.46 1.11
C ASN A 88 -15.60 3.40 2.46
N ALA A 89 -16.16 2.76 3.46
CA ALA A 89 -15.53 2.59 4.76
C ALA A 89 -14.26 1.72 4.68
N LEU A 90 -14.26 0.70 3.82
CA LEU A 90 -13.16 -0.25 3.68
C LEU A 90 -12.00 0.28 2.83
N VAL A 91 -12.27 1.16 1.85
CA VAL A 91 -11.24 1.66 0.93
C VAL A 91 -10.81 3.10 1.22
N ARG A 92 -11.42 3.76 2.23
CA ARG A 92 -11.06 5.14 2.55
C ARG A 92 -9.61 5.25 3.05
N ARG A 93 -9.09 6.46 2.96
CA ARG A 93 -7.71 6.81 3.32
C ARG A 93 -7.30 6.35 4.71
N GLU A 94 -8.17 6.57 5.71
CA GLU A 94 -7.89 6.19 7.10
C GLU A 94 -7.73 4.68 7.25
N THR A 95 -8.59 3.90 6.62
CA THR A 95 -8.51 2.43 6.64
C THR A 95 -7.25 1.93 5.96
N CYS A 96 -6.89 2.47 4.79
CA CYS A 96 -5.64 2.15 4.10
C CYS A 96 -4.42 2.46 4.98
N ALA A 97 -4.42 3.61 5.65
CA ALA A 97 -3.34 4.00 6.56
C ALA A 97 -3.23 3.09 7.80
N GLU A 98 -4.35 2.67 8.38
CA GLU A 98 -4.36 1.73 9.49
C GLU A 98 -3.80 0.37 9.09
N VAL A 99 -4.18 -0.14 7.91
CA VAL A 99 -3.62 -1.39 7.36
C VAL A 99 -2.13 -1.25 7.08
N ALA A 100 -1.71 -0.14 6.47
CA ALA A 100 -0.29 0.15 6.24
C ALA A 100 0.52 0.16 7.54
N SER A 101 -0.02 0.79 8.58
CA SER A 101 0.60 0.83 9.91
C SER A 101 0.74 -0.57 10.51
N SER A 102 -0.31 -1.37 10.45
CA SER A 102 -0.30 -2.74 11.00
C SER A 102 0.70 -3.66 10.29
N LEU A 103 0.97 -3.40 9.02
CA LEU A 103 1.94 -4.13 8.19
C LEU A 103 3.38 -3.59 8.32
N GLY A 104 3.59 -2.51 9.06
CA GLY A 104 4.92 -1.93 9.24
C GLY A 104 5.45 -1.18 8.00
N VAL A 105 4.57 -0.57 7.21
CA VAL A 105 4.95 0.18 6.00
C VAL A 105 5.76 1.44 6.35
N GLY A 106 5.38 2.15 7.40
CA GLY A 106 6.00 3.42 7.79
C GLY A 106 7.53 3.39 7.88
N PRO A 107 8.15 2.45 8.62
CA PRO A 107 9.60 2.31 8.70
C PRO A 107 10.30 2.07 7.37
N ALA A 108 9.62 1.46 6.40
CA ALA A 108 10.18 1.14 5.08
C ALA A 108 10.04 2.28 4.06
N LEU A 109 9.25 3.31 4.36
CA LEU A 109 9.05 4.45 3.47
C LEU A 109 10.35 5.18 3.15
N MET A 110 10.52 5.56 1.90
CA MET A 110 11.57 6.45 1.41
C MET A 110 10.97 7.82 1.17
N ILE A 111 11.24 8.73 2.09
CA ILE A 111 10.72 10.10 2.14
C ILE A 111 11.84 11.11 2.21
N GLY A 112 11.60 12.33 1.75
CA GLY A 112 12.57 13.42 1.84
C GLY A 112 12.85 13.81 3.29
N LYS A 113 14.01 14.41 3.53
CA LYS A 113 14.49 14.77 4.88
C LYS A 113 13.52 15.70 5.61
N SER A 114 12.99 16.70 4.93
CA SER A 114 12.01 17.65 5.50
C SER A 114 10.73 16.95 5.90
N GLU A 115 10.21 16.07 5.06
CA GLU A 115 9.01 15.27 5.34
C GLU A 115 9.23 14.29 6.50
N MET A 116 10.43 13.70 6.58
CA MET A 116 10.80 12.83 7.70
C MET A 116 10.80 13.57 9.04
N ILE A 117 11.36 14.78 9.08
CA ILE A 117 11.42 15.62 10.29
C ILE A 117 9.99 16.00 10.74
N SER A 118 9.08 16.25 9.81
CA SER A 118 7.67 16.57 10.11
C SER A 118 6.79 15.36 10.42
N GLY A 119 7.37 14.18 10.63
CA GLY A 119 6.64 12.97 11.01
C GLY A 119 5.99 12.22 9.84
N GLY A 120 6.50 12.38 8.61
CA GLY A 120 5.91 11.83 7.39
C GLY A 120 5.66 10.32 7.42
N ARG A 121 6.49 9.55 8.14
CA ARG A 121 6.33 8.09 8.27
C ARG A 121 5.05 7.64 8.97
N SER A 122 4.41 8.51 9.71
CA SER A 122 3.16 8.25 10.45
C SER A 122 1.97 9.07 9.93
N LYS A 123 2.15 9.91 8.91
CA LYS A 123 1.06 10.68 8.31
C LYS A 123 0.09 9.77 7.57
N VAL A 124 -1.20 9.92 7.88
CA VAL A 124 -2.30 9.13 7.29
C VAL A 124 -2.25 9.16 5.76
N ALA A 125 -2.12 10.32 5.15
CA ALA A 125 -2.07 10.45 3.70
C ALA A 125 -0.91 9.67 3.08
N ILE A 126 0.30 9.78 3.64
CA ILE A 126 1.51 9.11 3.11
C ILE A 126 1.42 7.60 3.26
N LEU A 127 0.92 7.13 4.40
CA LEU A 127 0.70 5.69 4.64
C LEU A 127 -0.36 5.09 3.72
N ALA A 128 -1.47 5.81 3.50
CA ALA A 128 -2.54 5.37 2.62
C ALA A 128 -2.06 5.27 1.17
N ASP A 129 -1.41 6.32 0.66
CA ASP A 129 -0.87 6.36 -0.70
C ASP A 129 0.14 5.23 -0.94
N ALA A 130 1.00 4.97 0.04
CA ALA A 130 1.95 3.85 -0.02
C ALA A 130 1.26 2.49 0.01
N MET A 131 0.17 2.33 0.77
CA MET A 131 -0.58 1.07 0.80
C MET A 131 -1.22 0.76 -0.55
N GLU A 132 -1.87 1.74 -1.15
CA GLU A 132 -2.44 1.61 -2.49
C GLU A 132 -1.34 1.33 -3.53
N ALA A 133 -0.21 2.00 -3.44
CA ALA A 133 0.93 1.75 -4.33
C ALA A 133 1.52 0.33 -4.16
N ILE A 134 1.58 -0.21 -2.95
CA ILE A 134 2.00 -1.60 -2.70
C ILE A 134 1.01 -2.58 -3.33
N ILE A 135 -0.29 -2.33 -3.22
CA ILE A 135 -1.32 -3.13 -3.88
C ILE A 135 -1.08 -3.18 -5.39
N ALA A 136 -0.85 -2.02 -6.02
CA ALA A 136 -0.54 -1.96 -7.45
C ALA A 136 0.76 -2.70 -7.80
N ALA A 137 1.80 -2.58 -6.97
CA ALA A 137 3.06 -3.28 -7.17
C ALA A 137 2.88 -4.81 -7.15
N ILE A 138 2.12 -5.34 -6.20
CA ILE A 138 1.80 -6.77 -6.13
C ILE A 138 0.97 -7.19 -7.35
N TYR A 139 -0.01 -6.39 -7.77
CA TYR A 139 -0.82 -6.65 -8.95
C TYR A 139 0.02 -6.73 -10.23
N LEU A 140 0.90 -5.77 -10.46
CA LEU A 140 1.77 -5.74 -11.63
C LEU A 140 2.79 -6.88 -11.65
N ASP A 141 3.29 -7.26 -10.50
CA ASP A 141 4.30 -8.31 -10.35
C ASP A 141 3.70 -9.72 -10.39
N GLY A 142 2.55 -9.93 -9.77
CA GLY A 142 1.97 -11.25 -9.52
C GLY A 142 0.58 -11.49 -10.10
N GLY A 143 -0.08 -10.47 -10.61
CA GLY A 143 -1.43 -10.56 -11.18
C GLY A 143 -2.56 -10.49 -10.14
N LEU A 144 -3.80 -10.54 -10.66
CA LEU A 144 -5.00 -10.30 -9.86
C LEU A 144 -5.18 -11.31 -8.71
N GLU A 145 -4.92 -12.59 -8.93
CA GLU A 145 -5.11 -13.61 -7.89
C GLU A 145 -4.13 -13.45 -6.72
N LYS A 146 -2.90 -13.03 -6.98
CA LYS A 146 -1.92 -12.78 -5.93
C LYS A 146 -2.31 -11.54 -5.09
N VAL A 147 -2.71 -10.46 -5.73
CA VAL A 147 -3.11 -9.25 -5.02
C VAL A 147 -4.45 -9.44 -4.30
N ARG A 148 -5.38 -10.22 -4.83
CA ARG A 148 -6.62 -10.61 -4.17
C ARG A 148 -6.34 -11.29 -2.83
N LYS A 149 -5.50 -12.32 -2.83
CA LYS A 149 -5.09 -13.03 -1.61
C LYS A 149 -4.46 -12.08 -0.60
N PHE A 150 -3.60 -11.17 -1.06
CA PHE A 150 -2.99 -10.18 -0.20
C PHE A 150 -4.03 -9.25 0.42
N ILE A 151 -4.90 -8.63 -0.39
CA ILE A 151 -5.92 -7.68 0.09
C ILE A 151 -6.86 -8.35 1.09
N LEU A 152 -7.42 -9.50 0.77
CA LEU A 152 -8.36 -10.19 1.66
C LEU A 152 -7.73 -10.55 3.01
N ARG A 153 -6.47 -10.92 3.03
CA ARG A 153 -5.73 -11.17 4.27
C ARG A 153 -5.46 -9.88 5.04
N ALA A 154 -4.98 -8.84 4.36
CA ALA A 154 -4.62 -7.57 5.01
C ALA A 154 -5.84 -6.82 5.55
N TRP A 155 -6.98 -6.93 4.89
CA TRP A 155 -8.26 -6.32 5.29
C TRP A 155 -9.16 -7.22 6.13
N GLN A 156 -8.70 -8.42 6.51
CA GLN A 156 -9.55 -9.43 7.17
C GLN A 156 -10.30 -8.88 8.39
N GLU A 157 -9.61 -8.20 9.30
CA GLU A 157 -10.24 -7.62 10.49
C GLU A 157 -11.25 -6.53 10.13
N LYS A 158 -10.96 -5.71 9.13
CA LYS A 158 -11.84 -4.63 8.67
C LYS A 158 -13.12 -5.18 8.03
N LEU A 159 -13.00 -6.26 7.25
CA LEU A 159 -14.12 -6.95 6.64
C LEU A 159 -15.06 -7.59 7.68
N LEU A 160 -14.52 -8.09 8.78
CA LEU A 160 -15.32 -8.68 9.87
C LEU A 160 -16.12 -7.63 10.66
N ILE A 161 -15.63 -6.39 10.74
CA ILE A 161 -16.22 -5.31 11.55
C ILE A 161 -17.21 -4.48 10.73
N ALA A 162 -17.15 -4.51 9.39
CA ALA A 162 -17.99 -3.70 8.52
C ALA A 162 -19.45 -4.21 8.56
N PRO A 163 -20.36 -3.62 9.39
CA PRO A 163 -21.72 -4.09 9.47
C PRO A 163 -22.49 -3.75 8.19
N ILE A 164 -23.32 -4.68 7.76
CA ILE A 164 -24.34 -4.38 6.75
C ILE A 164 -25.31 -3.40 7.40
N ALA A 165 -25.44 -2.19 6.83
CA ALA A 165 -26.51 -1.29 7.25
C ALA A 165 -27.85 -1.98 6.99
N SER A 166 -28.60 -2.19 8.04
CA SER A 166 -29.95 -2.78 8.02
C SER A 166 -30.90 -1.89 7.23
#